data_2c0469bf1aed33405271e547bd6a8f45
#
_entry.id   2c0469bf1aed33405271e547bd6a8f45
#
_cell.length_a   1.000
_cell.length_b   1.000
_cell.length_c   1.000
_cell.angle_alpha   90.00
_cell.angle_beta   90.00
_cell.angle_gamma   90.00
#
_symmetry.space_group_name_H-M   'P 1'
#
loop_
_entity.id
_entity.type
_entity.pdbx_description
1 polymer ?
#
loop_
_entity_poly.entity_id
_entity_poly.type
_entity_poly.pdbx_seq_one_letter_code
_entity_poly.pdbx_strand_id
1 'polypeptide(L)'
;MISPILSNIYLHFLLDLWFEKKIKPGCRGEAYLVRFADDFVATFQYRDDVDRFQTQVRDRFAQFGLELAEEKTRRIFFGRFAAQTQQQRGGGRPETFEFLGFKHVAGEDQSGRFALIRMPSTKSCRKFLANTKDWILEHRHWRRWEQQQHLTQMLRGFYQYFALHHSERKLSWVRREVQRQWIHALNRRGQRRRTNWTRLKKTTWFDLPWARNLHPTV
;
A
#
# COMPACT_ATOMS: atom_id res chain seq x y z
N MET A 1 0.97 20.57 17.61
CA MET A 1 0.25 19.54 16.83
C MET A 1 -1.11 20.00 16.26
N ILE A 2 -1.31 21.27 16.01
CA ILE A 2 -2.57 21.81 15.43
C ILE A 2 -2.55 21.75 13.89
N SER A 3 -1.37 21.79 13.27
CA SER A 3 -1.19 21.87 11.82
C SER A 3 -1.90 20.76 10.99
N PRO A 4 -1.87 19.46 11.35
CA PRO A 4 -2.57 18.45 10.54
C PRO A 4 -4.09 18.58 10.58
N ILE A 5 -4.65 19.06 11.69
CA ILE A 5 -6.10 19.30 11.82
C ILE A 5 -6.52 20.47 10.95
N LEU A 6 -5.81 21.58 11.04
CA LEU A 6 -6.07 22.77 10.21
C LEU A 6 -5.92 22.46 8.71
N SER A 7 -4.88 21.71 8.33
CA SER A 7 -4.68 21.26 6.96
C SER A 7 -5.87 20.41 6.46
N ASN A 8 -6.38 19.50 7.30
CA ASN A 8 -7.53 18.70 6.93
C ASN A 8 -8.81 19.52 6.79
N ILE A 9 -9.05 20.49 7.68
CA ILE A 9 -10.19 21.41 7.59
C ILE A 9 -10.07 22.24 6.30
N TYR A 10 -8.89 22.77 6.02
CA TYR A 10 -8.64 23.57 4.82
C TYR A 10 -8.91 22.78 3.53
N LEU A 11 -8.34 21.58 3.42
CA LEU A 11 -8.54 20.71 2.26
C LEU A 11 -9.99 20.20 2.16
N HIS A 12 -10.71 20.06 3.26
CA HIS A 12 -12.13 19.72 3.22
C HIS A 12 -12.94 20.78 2.47
N PHE A 13 -12.74 22.05 2.78
CA PHE A 13 -13.44 23.14 2.08
C PHE A 13 -12.95 23.34 0.65
N LEU A 14 -11.63 23.25 0.47
CA LEU A 14 -11.00 23.50 -0.82
C LEU A 14 -11.28 22.39 -1.83
N LEU A 15 -11.19 21.14 -1.42
CA LEU A 15 -11.24 19.99 -2.32
C LEU A 15 -12.52 19.16 -2.15
N ASP A 16 -12.82 18.66 -0.93
CA ASP A 16 -13.90 17.70 -0.73
C ASP A 16 -15.28 18.31 -1.04
N LEU A 17 -15.61 19.45 -0.41
CA LEU A 17 -16.88 20.12 -0.63
C LEU A 17 -17.00 20.70 -2.05
N TRP A 18 -15.91 21.20 -2.59
CA TRP A 18 -15.89 21.70 -3.96
C TRP A 18 -16.12 20.57 -4.97
N PHE A 19 -15.48 19.40 -4.76
CA PHE A 19 -15.70 18.23 -5.58
C PHE A 19 -17.18 17.80 -5.57
N GLU A 20 -17.76 17.59 -4.39
CA GLU A 20 -19.15 17.15 -4.25
C GLU A 20 -20.16 18.16 -4.78
N LYS A 21 -19.95 19.47 -4.57
CA LYS A 21 -20.94 20.51 -4.92
C LYS A 21 -20.78 21.09 -6.32
N LYS A 22 -19.60 21.02 -6.93
CA LYS A 22 -19.31 21.67 -8.20
C LYS A 22 -18.85 20.71 -9.29
N ILE A 23 -17.95 19.78 -8.96
CA ILE A 23 -17.39 18.86 -9.96
C ILE A 23 -18.36 17.72 -10.26
N LYS A 24 -18.76 16.99 -9.25
CA LYS A 24 -19.59 15.79 -9.39
C LYS A 24 -20.93 16.03 -10.09
N PRO A 25 -21.70 17.11 -9.81
CA PRO A 25 -22.94 17.39 -10.53
C PRO A 25 -22.71 17.75 -12.01
N GLY A 26 -21.53 18.24 -12.37
CA GLY A 26 -21.18 18.57 -13.74
C GLY A 26 -20.61 17.41 -14.56
N CYS A 27 -20.40 16.24 -13.94
CA CYS A 27 -19.92 15.06 -14.64
C CYS A 27 -21.03 14.35 -15.42
N ARG A 28 -20.67 13.77 -16.58
CA ARG A 28 -21.60 12.96 -17.39
C ARG A 28 -21.96 11.64 -16.75
N GLY A 29 -21.10 11.12 -15.91
CA GLY A 29 -21.27 9.85 -15.22
C GLY A 29 -20.85 9.91 -13.76
N GLU A 30 -20.68 8.74 -13.17
CA GLU A 30 -20.28 8.65 -11.79
C GLU A 30 -18.88 9.21 -11.56
N ALA A 31 -18.72 9.96 -10.46
CA ALA A 31 -17.45 10.50 -10.01
C ALA A 31 -17.33 10.38 -8.50
N TYR A 32 -16.16 9.97 -8.03
CA TYR A 32 -15.86 9.80 -6.61
C TYR A 32 -14.50 10.36 -6.27
N LEU A 33 -14.37 10.91 -5.05
CA LEU A 33 -13.13 11.41 -4.48
C LEU A 33 -12.85 10.67 -3.18
N VAL A 34 -11.65 10.14 -3.02
CA VAL A 34 -11.15 9.58 -1.77
C VAL A 34 -9.89 10.32 -1.39
N ARG A 35 -9.90 10.98 -0.24
CA ARG A 35 -8.75 11.76 0.27
C ARG A 35 -8.31 11.24 1.63
N PHE A 36 -7.00 11.23 1.82
CA PHE A 36 -6.35 11.00 3.11
C PHE A 36 -5.23 12.03 3.28
N ALA A 37 -5.42 12.97 4.19
CA ALA A 37 -4.56 14.14 4.35
C ALA A 37 -4.38 14.89 3.02
N ASP A 38 -3.18 14.99 2.50
CA ASP A 38 -2.81 15.62 1.23
C ASP A 38 -2.87 14.67 0.01
N ASP A 39 -2.89 13.36 0.23
CA ASP A 39 -3.03 12.38 -0.84
C ASP A 39 -4.51 12.17 -1.21
N PHE A 40 -4.83 12.18 -2.49
CA PHE A 40 -6.19 11.87 -2.96
C PHE A 40 -6.21 11.08 -4.26
N VAL A 41 -7.30 10.36 -4.46
CA VAL A 41 -7.65 9.66 -5.70
C VAL A 41 -9.04 10.11 -6.13
N ALA A 42 -9.16 10.65 -7.34
CA ALA A 42 -10.43 10.97 -7.97
C ALA A 42 -10.70 9.96 -9.10
N THR A 43 -11.90 9.40 -9.14
CA THR A 43 -12.31 8.43 -10.16
C THR A 43 -13.48 8.99 -10.95
N PHE A 44 -13.49 8.75 -12.25
CA PHE A 44 -14.52 9.20 -13.18
C PHE A 44 -14.88 8.11 -14.17
N GLN A 45 -16.12 8.08 -14.58
CA GLN A 45 -16.59 7.12 -15.56
C GLN A 45 -16.15 7.49 -16.99
N TYR A 46 -16.05 8.78 -17.29
CA TYR A 46 -15.71 9.29 -18.63
C TYR A 46 -14.41 10.08 -18.64
N ARG A 47 -13.66 9.94 -19.74
CA ARG A 47 -12.37 10.61 -19.91
C ARG A 47 -12.49 12.14 -19.93
N ASP A 48 -13.54 12.66 -20.59
CA ASP A 48 -13.75 14.11 -20.69
C ASP A 48 -13.94 14.76 -19.32
N ASP A 49 -14.53 14.03 -18.37
CA ASP A 49 -14.69 14.49 -16.98
C ASP A 49 -13.34 14.54 -16.26
N VAL A 50 -12.42 13.59 -16.54
CA VAL A 50 -11.05 13.62 -15.99
C VAL A 50 -10.28 14.83 -16.52
N ASP A 51 -10.37 15.09 -17.84
CA ASP A 51 -9.64 16.19 -18.48
C ASP A 51 -10.12 17.55 -17.93
N ARG A 52 -11.44 17.73 -17.77
CA ARG A 52 -12.02 18.91 -17.10
C ARG A 52 -11.58 19.05 -15.65
N PHE A 53 -11.68 17.98 -14.89
CA PHE A 53 -11.29 18.00 -13.47
C PHE A 53 -9.82 18.36 -13.32
N GLN A 54 -8.93 17.82 -14.14
CA GLN A 54 -7.50 18.08 -14.05
C GLN A 54 -7.17 19.57 -14.25
N THR A 55 -7.85 20.25 -15.16
CA THR A 55 -7.71 21.70 -15.34
C THR A 55 -8.28 22.45 -14.14
N GLN A 56 -9.52 22.16 -13.78
CA GLN A 56 -10.22 22.89 -12.72
C GLN A 56 -9.57 22.71 -11.33
N VAL A 57 -9.01 21.55 -11.03
CA VAL A 57 -8.32 21.32 -9.73
C VAL A 57 -7.02 22.11 -9.66
N ARG A 58 -6.28 22.26 -10.77
CA ARG A 58 -5.08 23.10 -10.80
C ARG A 58 -5.43 24.57 -10.52
N ASP A 59 -6.42 25.10 -11.25
CA ASP A 59 -6.89 26.48 -11.07
C ASP A 59 -7.39 26.71 -9.63
N ARG A 60 -8.14 25.73 -9.11
CA ARG A 60 -8.66 25.77 -7.74
C ARG A 60 -7.54 25.80 -6.70
N PHE A 61 -6.53 24.94 -6.84
CA PHE A 61 -5.40 24.91 -5.91
C PHE A 61 -4.59 26.23 -5.98
N ALA A 62 -4.33 26.72 -7.18
CA ALA A 62 -3.63 28.00 -7.38
C ALA A 62 -4.36 29.18 -6.72
N GLN A 63 -5.70 29.26 -6.81
CA GLN A 63 -6.50 30.29 -6.13
C GLN A 63 -6.34 30.30 -4.62
N PHE A 64 -5.99 29.16 -4.02
CA PHE A 64 -5.78 29.00 -2.58
C PHE A 64 -4.30 28.94 -2.18
N GLY A 65 -3.39 29.30 -3.10
CA GLY A 65 -1.95 29.31 -2.83
C GLY A 65 -1.34 27.93 -2.67
N LEU A 66 -1.97 26.88 -3.23
CA LEU A 66 -1.46 25.51 -3.24
C LEU A 66 -1.08 25.09 -4.65
N GLU A 67 -0.13 24.18 -4.75
CA GLU A 67 0.30 23.58 -6.00
C GLU A 67 0.10 22.06 -5.97
N LEU A 68 -0.31 21.50 -7.10
CA LEU A 68 -0.33 20.05 -7.29
C LEU A 68 1.09 19.56 -7.59
N ALA A 69 1.53 18.53 -6.88
CA ALA A 69 2.78 17.85 -7.17
C ALA A 69 2.66 17.08 -8.50
N GLU A 70 3.01 17.71 -9.62
CA GLU A 70 2.86 17.14 -10.96
C GLU A 70 3.61 15.82 -11.13
N GLU A 71 4.80 15.69 -10.54
CA GLU A 71 5.60 14.46 -10.53
C GLU A 71 4.88 13.27 -9.89
N LYS A 72 3.97 13.54 -8.94
CA LYS A 72 3.18 12.53 -8.23
C LYS A 72 1.77 12.37 -8.79
N THR A 73 1.30 13.34 -9.56
CA THR A 73 -0.04 13.32 -10.14
C THR A 73 -0.04 12.49 -11.41
N ARG A 74 -0.81 11.42 -11.42
CA ARG A 74 -0.87 10.49 -12.56
C ARG A 74 -2.32 10.25 -12.95
N ARG A 75 -2.56 10.25 -14.25
CA ARG A 75 -3.81 9.80 -14.84
C ARG A 75 -3.62 8.37 -15.34
N ILE A 76 -4.49 7.49 -14.92
CA ILE A 76 -4.43 6.08 -15.29
C ILE A 76 -5.80 5.61 -15.77
N PHE A 77 -5.80 4.60 -16.63
CA PHE A 77 -7.01 3.90 -17.03
C PHE A 77 -7.18 2.65 -16.15
N PHE A 78 -8.23 2.65 -15.32
CA PHE A 78 -8.43 1.64 -14.30
C PHE A 78 -9.88 1.15 -14.25
N GLY A 79 -10.13 -0.10 -13.87
CA GLY A 79 -11.48 -0.66 -13.71
C GLY A 79 -11.74 -1.90 -14.56
N ARG A 80 -13.01 -2.29 -14.65
CA ARG A 80 -13.46 -3.54 -15.32
C ARG A 80 -12.95 -3.69 -16.75
N PHE A 81 -12.92 -2.62 -17.51
CA PHE A 81 -12.55 -2.64 -18.93
C PHE A 81 -11.07 -2.31 -19.19
N ALA A 82 -10.28 -2.12 -18.13
CA ALA A 82 -8.89 -1.70 -18.27
C ALA A 82 -8.04 -2.70 -19.07
N ALA A 83 -8.25 -4.00 -18.87
CA ALA A 83 -7.53 -5.05 -19.60
C ALA A 83 -7.85 -5.04 -21.10
N GLN A 84 -9.14 -4.97 -21.46
CA GLN A 84 -9.58 -4.94 -22.86
C GLN A 84 -9.10 -3.68 -23.57
N THR A 85 -9.24 -2.53 -22.93
CA THR A 85 -8.78 -1.26 -23.52
C THR A 85 -7.27 -1.24 -23.72
N GLN A 86 -6.53 -1.83 -22.79
CA GLN A 86 -5.07 -1.90 -22.90
C GLN A 86 -4.64 -2.80 -24.06
N GLN A 87 -5.30 -3.94 -24.24
CA GLN A 87 -5.06 -4.85 -25.38
C GLN A 87 -5.37 -4.16 -26.73
N GLN A 88 -6.50 -3.45 -26.82
CA GLN A 88 -6.87 -2.70 -28.04
C GLN A 88 -5.86 -1.60 -28.41
N ARG A 89 -5.16 -1.04 -27.41
CA ARG A 89 -4.11 -0.06 -27.60
C ARG A 89 -2.72 -0.63 -27.86
N GLY A 90 -2.63 -1.96 -28.04
CA GLY A 90 -1.34 -2.65 -28.21
C GLY A 90 -0.50 -2.70 -26.95
N GLY A 91 -1.08 -2.42 -25.77
CA GLY A 91 -0.43 -2.45 -24.49
C GLY A 91 -0.51 -3.81 -23.80
N GLY A 92 0.31 -3.99 -22.75
CA GLY A 92 0.35 -5.21 -21.97
C GLY A 92 -0.70 -5.24 -20.84
N ARG A 93 -0.24 -5.39 -19.59
CA ARG A 93 -1.10 -5.46 -18.42
C ARG A 93 -1.74 -4.11 -18.08
N PRO A 94 -2.94 -4.09 -17.45
CA PRO A 94 -3.56 -2.88 -16.95
C PRO A 94 -2.64 -2.08 -16.05
N GLU A 95 -2.79 -0.77 -16.08
CA GLU A 95 -2.04 0.12 -15.19
C GLU A 95 -2.39 -0.15 -13.72
N THR A 96 -1.45 0.17 -12.86
CA THR A 96 -1.59 0.01 -11.42
C THR A 96 -1.20 1.30 -10.71
N PHE A 97 -1.77 1.55 -9.54
CA PHE A 97 -1.38 2.72 -8.75
C PHE A 97 -1.13 2.34 -7.29
N GLU A 98 -0.39 3.19 -6.60
CA GLU A 98 -0.14 3.06 -5.16
C GLU A 98 -0.90 4.17 -4.42
N PHE A 99 -1.66 3.78 -3.41
CA PHE A 99 -2.36 4.69 -2.51
C PHE A 99 -2.35 4.14 -1.10
N LEU A 100 -2.03 4.96 -0.11
CA LEU A 100 -1.92 4.59 1.30
C LEU A 100 -1.04 3.36 1.55
N GLY A 101 0.06 3.24 0.83
CA GLY A 101 0.98 2.11 0.97
C GLY A 101 0.52 0.80 0.32
N PHE A 102 -0.67 0.77 -0.28
CA PHE A 102 -1.18 -0.35 -1.06
C PHE A 102 -0.96 -0.14 -2.55
N LYS A 103 -0.64 -1.22 -3.23
CA LYS A 103 -0.71 -1.31 -4.68
C LYS A 103 -2.09 -1.81 -5.08
N HIS A 104 -2.77 -1.05 -5.93
CA HIS A 104 -4.08 -1.36 -6.50
C HIS A 104 -3.93 -1.90 -7.91
N VAL A 105 -4.56 -3.05 -8.17
CA VAL A 105 -4.47 -3.76 -9.45
C VAL A 105 -5.89 -4.12 -9.91
N ALA A 106 -6.22 -3.78 -11.15
CA ALA A 106 -7.42 -4.28 -11.81
C ALA A 106 -7.17 -5.75 -12.21
N GLY A 107 -7.89 -6.67 -11.60
CA GLY A 107 -7.75 -8.12 -11.82
C GLY A 107 -9.10 -8.81 -11.90
N GLU A 108 -9.07 -10.12 -11.84
CA GLU A 108 -10.26 -10.98 -11.85
C GLU A 108 -10.27 -11.90 -10.63
N ASP A 109 -11.46 -12.21 -10.15
CA ASP A 109 -11.66 -13.24 -9.12
C ASP A 109 -11.60 -14.66 -9.74
N GLN A 110 -11.76 -15.68 -8.91
CA GLN A 110 -11.76 -17.08 -9.35
C GLN A 110 -12.90 -17.40 -10.34
N SER A 111 -13.92 -16.56 -10.40
CA SER A 111 -15.08 -16.70 -11.31
C SER A 111 -14.93 -15.87 -12.59
N GLY A 112 -13.77 -15.25 -12.81
CA GLY A 112 -13.52 -14.39 -13.98
C GLY A 112 -14.20 -13.01 -13.91
N ARG A 113 -14.76 -12.63 -12.74
CA ARG A 113 -15.37 -11.30 -12.56
C ARG A 113 -14.31 -10.31 -12.15
N PHE A 114 -14.51 -9.05 -12.52
CA PHE A 114 -13.64 -7.97 -12.09
C PHE A 114 -13.45 -7.95 -10.57
N ALA A 115 -12.21 -7.88 -10.14
CA ALA A 115 -11.83 -7.73 -8.74
C ALA A 115 -10.78 -6.64 -8.56
N LEU A 116 -11.00 -5.77 -7.57
CA LEU A 116 -9.99 -4.82 -7.13
C LEU A 116 -9.01 -5.53 -6.18
N ILE A 117 -7.84 -5.86 -6.70
CA ILE A 117 -6.78 -6.49 -5.93
C ILE A 117 -5.99 -5.41 -5.20
N ARG A 118 -5.94 -5.49 -3.88
CA ARG A 118 -5.18 -4.60 -3.00
C ARG A 118 -4.12 -5.40 -2.26
N MET A 119 -2.85 -5.00 -2.38
CA MET A 119 -1.74 -5.67 -1.71
C MET A 119 -0.71 -4.64 -1.24
N PRO A 120 0.11 -4.95 -0.22
CA PRO A 120 1.19 -4.05 0.22
C PRO A 120 2.06 -3.63 -0.96
N SER A 121 2.36 -2.34 -1.07
CA SER A 121 3.25 -1.85 -2.12
C SER A 121 4.67 -2.39 -1.92
N THR A 122 5.44 -2.44 -3.00
CA THR A 122 6.85 -2.85 -2.91
C THR A 122 7.66 -1.88 -2.03
N LYS A 123 7.33 -0.60 -2.07
CA LYS A 123 7.92 0.44 -1.23
C LYS A 123 7.64 0.19 0.25
N SER A 124 6.38 -0.09 0.62
CA SER A 124 5.99 -0.40 2.00
C SER A 124 6.69 -1.65 2.53
N CYS A 125 6.75 -2.72 1.73
CA CYS A 125 7.46 -3.94 2.12
C CYS A 125 8.96 -3.69 2.31
N ARG A 126 9.61 -2.96 1.40
CA ARG A 126 11.05 -2.64 1.50
C ARG A 126 11.33 -1.80 2.73
N LYS A 127 10.52 -0.78 3.02
CA LYS A 127 10.66 0.06 4.21
C LYS A 127 10.54 -0.77 5.48
N PHE A 128 9.54 -1.64 5.58
CA PHE A 128 9.36 -2.53 6.73
C PHE A 128 10.55 -3.47 6.91
N LEU A 129 11.02 -4.11 5.84
CA LEU A 129 12.16 -5.03 5.87
C LEU A 129 13.47 -4.33 6.21
N ALA A 130 13.68 -3.10 5.76
CA ALA A 130 14.85 -2.30 6.12
C ALA A 130 14.85 -1.99 7.63
N ASN A 131 13.75 -1.44 8.15
CA ASN A 131 13.60 -1.15 9.58
C ASN A 131 13.79 -2.41 10.45
N THR A 132 13.25 -3.54 9.99
CA THR A 132 13.39 -4.83 10.69
C THR A 132 14.84 -5.30 10.70
N LYS A 133 15.54 -5.15 9.58
CA LYS A 133 16.97 -5.50 9.47
C LYS A 133 17.83 -4.64 10.39
N ASP A 134 17.60 -3.34 10.42
CA ASP A 134 18.35 -2.42 11.27
C ASP A 134 18.15 -2.76 12.73
N TRP A 135 16.91 -3.00 13.15
CA TRP A 135 16.59 -3.45 14.50
C TRP A 135 17.27 -4.79 14.86
N ILE A 136 17.23 -5.79 13.96
CA ILE A 136 17.89 -7.09 14.18
C ILE A 136 19.41 -6.93 14.36
N LEU A 137 20.04 -6.04 13.60
CA LEU A 137 21.47 -5.80 13.68
C LEU A 137 21.87 -5.11 14.99
N GLU A 138 21.09 -4.13 15.43
CA GLU A 138 21.28 -3.41 16.68
C GLU A 138 21.11 -4.35 17.90
N HIS A 139 20.06 -5.17 17.87
CA HIS A 139 19.71 -6.07 18.97
C HIS A 139 20.20 -7.52 18.77
N ARG A 140 21.17 -7.73 17.91
CA ARG A 140 21.65 -9.07 17.54
C ARG A 140 22.16 -9.91 18.73
N HIS A 141 22.60 -9.26 19.82
CA HIS A 141 23.13 -9.92 21.03
C HIS A 141 22.06 -10.24 22.08
N TRP A 142 20.85 -9.77 21.92
CA TRP A 142 19.75 -10.08 22.81
C TRP A 142 19.43 -11.58 22.82
N ARG A 143 18.71 -12.01 23.85
CA ARG A 143 18.24 -13.41 23.96
C ARG A 143 17.28 -13.69 22.78
N ARG A 144 17.31 -14.93 22.30
CA ARG A 144 16.53 -15.33 21.11
C ARG A 144 15.02 -15.15 21.29
N TRP A 145 14.51 -15.42 22.49
CA TRP A 145 13.09 -15.27 22.78
C TRP A 145 12.65 -13.80 22.80
N GLU A 146 13.49 -12.88 23.30
CA GLU A 146 13.24 -11.44 23.24
C GLU A 146 13.16 -10.95 21.80
N GLN A 147 14.08 -11.41 20.97
CA GLN A 147 14.06 -11.10 19.53
C GLN A 147 12.81 -11.66 18.85
N GLN A 148 12.40 -12.89 19.18
CA GLN A 148 11.18 -13.48 18.64
C GLN A 148 9.95 -12.67 19.03
N GLN A 149 9.82 -12.28 20.28
CA GLN A 149 8.69 -11.47 20.74
C GLN A 149 8.61 -10.16 19.99
N HIS A 150 9.70 -9.44 19.86
CA HIS A 150 9.73 -8.16 19.16
C HIS A 150 9.43 -8.31 17.67
N LEU A 151 10.07 -9.26 16.99
CA LEU A 151 9.79 -9.55 15.57
C LEU A 151 8.33 -9.98 15.35
N THR A 152 7.75 -10.70 16.31
CA THR A 152 6.33 -11.05 16.31
C THR A 152 5.44 -9.81 16.41
N GLN A 153 5.77 -8.86 17.29
CA GLN A 153 5.04 -7.61 17.42
C GLN A 153 5.13 -6.76 16.14
N MET A 154 6.33 -6.62 15.57
CA MET A 154 6.54 -5.90 14.32
C MET A 154 5.70 -6.51 13.18
N LEU A 155 5.71 -7.82 13.01
CA LEU A 155 4.93 -8.52 11.99
C LEU A 155 3.43 -8.39 12.22
N ARG A 156 2.96 -8.53 13.47
CA ARG A 156 1.54 -8.33 13.81
C ARG A 156 1.08 -6.92 13.46
N GLY A 157 1.85 -5.88 13.81
CA GLY A 157 1.54 -4.50 13.43
C GLY A 157 1.47 -4.32 11.91
N PHE A 158 2.41 -4.92 11.17
CA PHE A 158 2.38 -4.89 9.71
C PHE A 158 1.16 -5.62 9.13
N TYR A 159 0.78 -6.77 9.69
CA TYR A 159 -0.40 -7.51 9.26
C TYR A 159 -1.69 -6.78 9.61
N GLN A 160 -1.76 -6.14 10.80
CA GLN A 160 -2.94 -5.38 11.20
C GLN A 160 -3.34 -4.32 10.15
N TYR A 161 -2.37 -3.75 9.48
CA TYR A 161 -2.64 -2.77 8.42
C TYR A 161 -2.82 -3.39 7.04
N PHE A 162 -2.00 -4.40 6.70
CA PHE A 162 -1.90 -4.89 5.32
C PHE A 162 -2.62 -6.22 5.03
N ALA A 163 -3.19 -6.92 6.03
CA ALA A 163 -3.77 -8.24 5.82
C ALA A 163 -5.19 -8.18 5.22
N LEU A 164 -5.26 -7.75 3.97
CA LEU A 164 -6.44 -7.80 3.13
C LEU A 164 -6.50 -9.12 2.33
N HIS A 165 -7.67 -9.45 1.78
CA HIS A 165 -7.93 -10.70 1.06
C HIS A 165 -6.84 -10.95 0.04
N HIS A 166 -6.40 -10.34 -0.84
CA HIS A 166 -5.36 -10.72 -1.83
C HIS A 166 -3.90 -10.52 -1.36
N SER A 167 -3.68 -10.18 -0.09
CA SER A 167 -2.34 -9.82 0.42
C SER A 167 -1.52 -11.01 0.94
N GLU A 168 -2.12 -12.18 1.19
CA GLU A 168 -1.49 -13.31 1.88
C GLU A 168 -0.15 -13.76 1.28
N ARG A 169 -0.09 -13.86 -0.04
CA ARG A 169 1.13 -14.26 -0.75
C ARG A 169 2.28 -13.29 -0.49
N LYS A 170 1.97 -11.99 -0.50
CA LYS A 170 2.96 -10.92 -0.27
C LYS A 170 3.39 -10.88 1.19
N LEU A 171 2.46 -11.03 2.12
CA LEU A 171 2.74 -11.06 3.56
C LEU A 171 3.55 -12.31 3.96
N SER A 172 3.25 -13.46 3.38
CA SER A 172 4.04 -14.68 3.57
C SER A 172 5.46 -14.54 3.03
N TRP A 173 5.65 -13.80 1.95
CA TRP A 173 6.98 -13.46 1.46
C TRP A 173 7.72 -12.53 2.44
N VAL A 174 7.07 -11.49 2.97
CA VAL A 174 7.66 -10.59 3.99
C VAL A 174 8.09 -11.39 5.23
N ARG A 175 7.23 -12.28 5.75
CA ARG A 175 7.57 -13.15 6.87
C ARG A 175 8.84 -13.97 6.61
N ARG A 176 8.93 -14.60 5.46
CA ARG A 176 10.11 -15.40 5.08
C ARG A 176 11.37 -14.55 4.98
N GLU A 177 11.24 -13.32 4.52
CA GLU A 177 12.36 -12.40 4.40
C GLU A 177 12.85 -11.94 5.78
N VAL A 178 11.95 -11.64 6.72
CA VAL A 178 12.30 -11.36 8.11
C VAL A 178 13.03 -12.55 8.74
N GLN A 179 12.55 -13.78 8.56
CA GLN A 179 13.21 -14.98 9.04
C GLN A 179 14.62 -15.14 8.43
N ARG A 180 14.80 -14.84 7.14
CA ARG A 180 16.10 -14.88 6.46
C ARG A 180 17.08 -13.88 7.07
N GLN A 181 16.64 -12.64 7.26
CA GLN A 181 17.46 -11.59 7.90
C GLN A 181 17.86 -12.00 9.32
N TRP A 182 16.93 -12.56 10.08
CA TRP A 182 17.17 -13.01 11.44
C TRP A 182 18.18 -14.17 11.50
N ILE A 183 18.05 -15.19 10.65
CA ILE A 183 19.05 -16.28 10.54
C ILE A 183 20.43 -15.71 10.21
N HIS A 184 20.49 -14.79 9.26
CA HIS A 184 21.76 -14.18 8.87
C HIS A 184 22.43 -13.46 10.05
N ALA A 185 21.68 -12.70 10.82
CA ALA A 185 22.19 -12.01 12.01
C ALA A 185 22.62 -12.98 13.11
N LEU A 186 21.85 -14.05 13.37
CA LEU A 186 22.19 -15.09 14.33
C LEU A 186 23.49 -15.82 13.97
N ASN A 187 23.73 -16.07 12.67
CA ASN A 187 24.95 -16.71 12.20
C ASN A 187 26.19 -15.82 12.31
N ARG A 188 26.00 -14.49 12.43
CA ARG A 188 27.11 -13.54 12.64
C ARG A 188 27.48 -13.37 14.12
N ARG A 189 26.76 -13.99 15.04
CA ARG A 189 27.07 -13.91 16.49
C ARG A 189 28.30 -14.73 16.90
N GLY A 190 28.61 -15.81 16.19
CA GLY A 190 29.69 -16.71 16.55
C GLY A 190 30.28 -17.42 15.34
N GLN A 191 31.59 -17.66 15.41
CA GLN A 191 32.33 -18.25 14.28
C GLN A 191 32.17 -19.78 14.19
N ARG A 192 31.80 -20.43 15.31
CA ARG A 192 31.94 -21.90 15.44
C ARG A 192 30.75 -22.74 14.95
N ARG A 193 29.53 -22.22 14.87
CA ARG A 193 28.35 -23.04 14.52
C ARG A 193 27.32 -22.25 13.71
N ARG A 194 27.36 -22.40 12.41
CA ARG A 194 26.32 -21.84 11.54
C ARG A 194 25.03 -22.66 11.68
N THR A 195 23.91 -21.93 11.87
CA THR A 195 22.58 -22.50 11.89
C THR A 195 21.98 -22.39 10.49
N ASN A 196 21.29 -23.42 10.05
CA ASN A 196 20.58 -23.44 8.77
C ASN A 196 19.06 -23.43 8.97
N TRP A 197 18.33 -23.17 7.90
CA TRP A 197 16.88 -23.12 7.88
C TRP A 197 16.22 -24.40 8.38
N THR A 198 16.71 -25.56 7.97
CA THR A 198 16.16 -26.87 8.32
C THR A 198 16.25 -27.15 9.82
N ARG A 199 17.33 -26.70 10.45
CA ARG A 199 17.55 -26.86 11.90
C ARG A 199 16.64 -25.92 12.70
N LEU A 200 16.48 -24.67 12.23
CA LEU A 200 15.67 -23.68 12.92
C LEU A 200 14.17 -23.95 12.84
N LYS A 201 13.68 -24.50 11.73
CA LYS A 201 12.27 -24.91 11.60
C LYS A 201 11.79 -25.93 12.65
N LYS A 202 12.72 -26.68 13.21
CA LYS A 202 12.43 -27.66 14.27
C LYS A 202 12.34 -27.03 15.67
N THR A 203 12.59 -25.72 15.78
CA THR A 203 12.61 -25.02 17.09
C THR A 203 11.40 -24.10 17.20
N THR A 204 10.70 -24.16 18.32
CA THR A 204 9.51 -23.34 18.59
C THR A 204 9.81 -21.85 18.68
N TRP A 205 11.01 -21.48 19.14
CA TRP A 205 11.42 -20.09 19.28
C TRP A 205 11.72 -19.37 17.95
N PHE A 206 11.76 -20.09 16.83
CA PHE A 206 11.97 -19.49 15.50
C PHE A 206 10.66 -19.28 14.74
N ASP A 207 9.54 -19.70 15.31
CA ASP A 207 8.24 -19.53 14.67
C ASP A 207 7.76 -18.10 14.82
N LEU A 208 7.53 -17.44 13.69
CA LEU A 208 6.94 -16.10 13.58
C LEU A 208 5.50 -16.22 13.10
N PRO A 209 4.62 -15.28 13.44
CA PRO A 209 3.20 -15.37 13.10
C PRO A 209 2.97 -15.44 11.59
N TRP A 210 2.01 -16.25 11.21
CA TRP A 210 1.48 -16.28 9.84
C TRP A 210 0.50 -15.13 9.65
N ALA A 211 0.51 -14.56 8.46
CA ALA A 211 -0.52 -13.61 8.08
C ALA A 211 -1.85 -14.37 7.91
N ARG A 212 -2.88 -13.84 8.54
CA ARG A 212 -4.26 -14.26 8.32
C ARG A 212 -5.00 -13.06 7.74
N ASN A 213 -6.04 -13.31 6.98
CA ASN A 213 -6.93 -12.24 6.54
C ASN A 213 -7.63 -11.65 7.79
N LEU A 214 -7.32 -10.41 8.13
CA LEU A 214 -7.84 -9.74 9.33
C LEU A 214 -9.01 -8.80 9.00
N HIS A 215 -9.17 -8.47 7.73
CA HIS A 215 -10.21 -7.54 7.29
C HIS A 215 -11.18 -8.29 6.37
N PRO A 216 -12.47 -8.30 6.69
CA PRO A 216 -13.47 -8.93 5.83
C PRO A 216 -13.46 -8.24 4.45
N THR A 217 -13.73 -9.01 3.43
CA THR A 217 -14.04 -8.47 2.09
C THR A 217 -15.38 -7.75 2.19
N VAL A 218 -15.37 -6.45 1.94
CA VAL A 218 -16.58 -5.67 1.69
C VAL A 218 -17.06 -5.94 0.29
#